data_ec32f444b73a56331b125000a4b0a6e1
#
_entry.id   ec32f444b73a56331b125000a4b0a6e1
#
_cell.length_a   1.000
_cell.length_b   1.000
_cell.length_c   1.000
_cell.angle_alpha   90.00
_cell.angle_beta   90.00
_cell.angle_gamma   90.00
#
_symmetry.space_group_name_H-M   'P 1'
#
loop_
_entity.id
_entity.type
_entity.pdbx_description
1 polymer ?
#
loop_
_entity_poly.entity_id
_entity_poly.type
_entity_poly.pdbx_seq_one_letter_code
_entity_poly.pdbx_strand_id
1 'polypeptide(L)'
;MTISSTSCVNSTGVIYNWLIEHPVFAKLVQVSENAVFTLDGRIIGLLACAMTDVIYEQPLNERVRTLMRLEHLFDQVDHSLSTSSAWDSRNTIVALLDILQTTNRADLKTEIIKEFDRLSANLAPLSKSPDIDQHALRRILDDIQQLVQQWHSLHGLIAQNLRDNEFINSIRQRCAVPGGTSDFDLPLFHCWLQQPDDARQAELKRWLKEFELLRKTVELILELIRESARPKHLTAHGGFYQQPLDTNAPFQMIRVKIPADSGYYAEISGGKHRITIRFMNIATDGRPGQTEQDVDFILTNCVI
;
A
#
# COMPACT_ATOMS: atom_id res chain seq x y z
N MET A 1 5.48 35.56 33.10
CA MET A 1 5.79 34.39 33.97
C MET A 1 6.04 33.20 33.06
N THR A 2 7.28 32.90 32.90
CA THR A 2 7.82 31.84 32.05
C THR A 2 7.75 30.52 32.81
N ILE A 3 7.05 29.54 32.30
CA ILE A 3 7.09 28.17 32.81
C ILE A 3 7.99 27.36 31.90
N SER A 4 9.15 27.03 32.42
CA SER A 4 10.14 26.12 31.89
C SER A 4 9.61 24.69 31.98
N SER A 5 9.39 24.01 30.88
CA SER A 5 9.11 22.58 30.83
C SER A 5 10.39 21.79 30.66
N THR A 6 10.83 21.18 31.73
CA THR A 6 11.94 20.23 31.77
C THR A 6 11.48 18.89 31.20
N SER A 7 12.04 18.50 30.06
CA SER A 7 11.75 17.23 29.40
C SER A 7 12.49 16.08 30.09
N CYS A 8 11.75 15.15 30.69
CA CYS A 8 12.25 13.79 30.94
C CYS A 8 11.94 12.92 29.71
N VAL A 9 12.97 12.58 28.96
CA VAL A 9 12.90 11.70 27.79
C VAL A 9 13.05 10.25 28.28
N ASN A 10 11.94 9.54 28.42
CA ASN A 10 11.93 8.08 28.39
C ASN A 10 11.52 7.66 26.97
N SER A 11 12.22 6.68 26.41
CA SER A 11 11.99 6.16 25.05
C SER A 11 10.54 5.71 24.76
N THR A 12 9.75 5.43 25.76
CA THR A 12 8.30 5.22 25.71
C THR A 12 7.50 6.51 25.50
N GLY A 13 7.98 7.65 25.96
CA GLY A 13 7.29 8.95 25.85
C GLY A 13 7.32 9.54 24.43
N VAL A 14 8.33 9.26 23.66
CA VAL A 14 8.47 9.72 22.27
C VAL A 14 7.46 8.98 21.37
N ILE A 15 7.29 7.69 21.58
CA ILE A 15 6.26 6.89 20.87
C ILE A 15 4.86 7.33 21.27
N TYR A 16 4.63 7.67 22.52
CA TYR A 16 3.32 8.06 23.05
C TYR A 16 2.82 9.40 22.50
N ASN A 17 3.66 10.44 22.50
CA ASN A 17 3.32 11.74 21.90
C ASN A 17 3.20 11.65 20.37
N TRP A 18 3.94 10.74 19.75
CA TRP A 18 3.93 10.52 18.33
C TRP A 18 2.63 9.82 17.87
N LEU A 19 2.10 8.87 18.63
CA LEU A 19 0.88 8.14 18.32
C LEU A 19 -0.40 8.99 18.48
N ILE A 20 -0.46 9.94 19.39
CA ILE A 20 -1.61 10.84 19.61
C ILE A 20 -1.80 11.81 18.43
N GLU A 21 -0.75 12.07 17.66
CA GLU A 21 -0.77 13.02 16.53
C GLU A 21 -1.06 12.39 15.17
N HIS A 22 -1.48 11.11 15.07
CA HIS A 22 -1.53 10.37 13.80
C HIS A 22 -2.91 10.28 13.10
N PRO A 23 -2.97 10.24 11.73
CA PRO A 23 -4.21 10.24 10.94
C PRO A 23 -5.04 8.95 10.99
N VAL A 24 -4.47 7.76 11.22
CA VAL A 24 -5.26 6.56 11.61
C VAL A 24 -6.08 6.90 12.84
N PHE A 25 -5.50 7.74 13.68
CA PHE A 25 -6.12 8.28 14.86
C PHE A 25 -6.96 9.54 14.57
N ALA A 26 -6.83 10.20 13.43
CA ALA A 26 -7.77 11.25 13.02
C ALA A 26 -9.15 10.68 12.65
N LYS A 27 -9.24 9.45 12.15
CA LYS A 27 -10.50 8.67 12.10
C LYS A 27 -10.91 8.16 13.49
N LEU A 28 -9.96 8.01 14.41
CA LEU A 28 -10.17 7.58 15.78
C LEU A 28 -10.40 8.76 16.75
N VAL A 29 -9.92 9.95 16.41
CA VAL A 29 -10.17 11.21 17.14
C VAL A 29 -11.31 11.92 16.44
N GLN A 30 -12.46 12.10 17.11
CA GLN A 30 -13.54 12.96 16.62
C GLN A 30 -13.08 14.42 16.63
N VAL A 31 -12.42 14.85 15.54
CA VAL A 31 -12.27 16.27 15.28
C VAL A 31 -13.54 16.73 14.60
N SER A 32 -14.37 17.46 15.34
CA SER A 32 -15.50 18.19 14.80
C SER A 32 -15.00 19.34 13.94
N GLU A 33 -14.65 19.10 12.70
CA GLU A 33 -14.44 20.12 11.69
C GLU A 33 -15.65 20.23 10.78
N ASN A 34 -16.75 20.75 11.32
CA ASN A 34 -17.77 21.44 10.55
C ASN A 34 -17.53 22.94 10.67
N ALA A 35 -16.46 23.43 10.11
CA ALA A 35 -16.30 24.86 9.80
C ALA A 35 -16.87 25.13 8.41
N VAL A 36 -18.19 25.24 8.30
CA VAL A 36 -18.83 25.86 7.16
C VAL A 36 -18.63 27.36 7.29
N PHE A 37 -17.67 27.91 6.58
CA PHE A 37 -17.57 29.35 6.38
C PHE A 37 -18.61 29.79 5.35
N THR A 38 -19.75 30.28 5.80
CA THR A 38 -20.69 31.06 4.99
C THR A 38 -20.25 32.52 5.04
N LEU A 39 -19.63 32.99 4.00
CA LEU A 39 -19.53 34.41 3.68
C LEU A 39 -20.49 34.73 2.51
N ASP A 40 -21.50 35.55 2.84
CA ASP A 40 -22.41 36.24 1.90
C ASP A 40 -23.00 35.38 0.77
N GLY A 41 -23.95 34.50 1.05
CA GLY A 41 -25.08 34.17 0.16
C GLY A 41 -24.82 33.89 -1.34
N ARG A 42 -23.58 33.76 -1.79
CA ARG A 42 -23.20 33.36 -3.14
C ARG A 42 -22.31 32.13 -3.11
N ILE A 43 -22.87 31.03 -3.56
CA ILE A 43 -22.09 29.85 -3.98
C ILE A 43 -21.29 30.29 -5.20
N ILE A 44 -20.07 30.77 -5.00
CA ILE A 44 -19.08 30.83 -6.07
C ILE A 44 -18.61 29.39 -6.22
N GLY A 45 -19.23 28.68 -7.17
CA GLY A 45 -18.70 27.42 -7.67
C GLY A 45 -17.33 27.70 -8.30
N LEU A 46 -16.26 27.70 -7.49
CA LEU A 46 -14.96 27.37 -8.01
C LEU A 46 -15.08 25.88 -8.42
N LEU A 47 -15.23 25.67 -9.73
CA LEU A 47 -14.74 24.48 -10.38
C LEU A 47 -13.22 24.47 -10.11
N ALA A 48 -12.82 24.08 -8.89
CA ALA A 48 -11.51 23.54 -8.65
C ALA A 48 -11.51 22.27 -9.52
N CYS A 49 -10.93 22.37 -10.71
CA CYS A 49 -10.41 21.22 -11.42
C CYS A 49 -9.63 20.47 -10.33
N ALA A 50 -10.13 19.34 -9.90
CA ALA A 50 -9.48 18.54 -8.87
C ALA A 50 -8.14 18.14 -9.49
N MET A 51 -7.11 18.92 -9.22
CA MET A 51 -5.75 18.62 -9.60
C MET A 51 -5.44 17.32 -8.86
N THR A 52 -5.43 16.21 -9.61
CA THR A 52 -5.12 14.90 -9.06
C THR A 52 -3.65 14.92 -8.63
N ASP A 53 -3.41 14.67 -7.36
CA ASP A 53 -2.05 14.53 -6.87
C ASP A 53 -1.46 13.17 -7.25
N VAL A 54 -0.17 13.13 -7.52
CA VAL A 54 0.58 11.88 -7.69
C VAL A 54 1.32 11.56 -6.40
N ILE A 55 1.15 10.33 -5.94
CA ILE A 55 1.79 9.83 -4.71
C ILE A 55 2.86 8.81 -5.11
N TYR A 56 4.08 9.05 -4.63
CA TYR A 56 5.22 8.15 -4.74
C TYR A 56 5.47 7.50 -3.40
N GLU A 57 5.51 6.18 -3.35
CA GLU A 57 5.72 5.41 -2.12
C GLU A 57 7.01 4.61 -2.21
N GLN A 58 7.85 4.73 -1.19
CA GLN A 58 9.10 3.98 -1.07
C GLN A 58 9.08 3.12 0.19
N PRO A 59 9.00 1.79 0.06
CA PRO A 59 9.12 0.88 1.19
C PRO A 59 10.56 0.91 1.73
N LEU A 60 10.70 0.92 3.05
CA LEU A 60 12.00 0.95 3.72
C LEU A 60 12.47 -0.43 4.19
N ASN A 61 11.64 -1.44 4.06
CA ASN A 61 11.99 -2.83 4.37
C ASN A 61 11.37 -3.80 3.35
N GLU A 62 11.90 -5.02 3.30
CA GLU A 62 11.52 -6.01 2.28
C GLU A 62 10.11 -6.55 2.49
N ARG A 63 9.63 -6.62 3.74
CA ARG A 63 8.27 -7.06 4.04
C ARG A 63 7.24 -6.09 3.44
N VAL A 64 7.35 -4.79 3.70
CA VAL A 64 6.45 -3.78 3.13
C VAL A 64 6.55 -3.77 1.61
N ARG A 65 7.75 -3.92 1.05
CA ARG A 65 7.95 -4.04 -0.40
C ARG A 65 7.19 -5.22 -1.00
N THR A 66 7.22 -6.38 -0.34
CA THR A 66 6.47 -7.56 -0.77
C THR A 66 4.96 -7.31 -0.72
N LEU A 67 4.46 -6.68 0.37
CA LEU A 67 3.03 -6.34 0.49
C LEU A 67 2.58 -5.36 -0.58
N MET A 68 3.37 -4.32 -0.88
CA MET A 68 3.06 -3.37 -1.97
C MET A 68 3.06 -4.01 -3.35
N ARG A 69 3.96 -4.97 -3.61
CA ARG A 69 3.94 -5.75 -4.85
C ARG A 69 2.68 -6.59 -4.97
N LEU A 70 2.26 -7.24 -3.88
CA LEU A 70 1.02 -8.00 -3.84
C LEU A 70 -0.21 -7.11 -4.04
N GLU A 71 -0.27 -5.94 -3.41
CA GLU A 71 -1.33 -4.94 -3.64
C GLU A 71 -1.41 -4.58 -5.13
N HIS A 72 -0.28 -4.20 -5.73
CA HIS A 72 -0.23 -3.86 -7.16
C HIS A 72 -0.74 -5.01 -8.06
N LEU A 73 -0.40 -6.27 -7.74
CA LEU A 73 -0.90 -7.43 -8.48
C LEU A 73 -2.40 -7.64 -8.29
N PHE A 74 -2.94 -7.38 -7.09
CA PHE A 74 -4.38 -7.41 -6.85
C PHE A 74 -5.10 -6.28 -7.61
N ASP A 75 -4.53 -5.08 -7.68
CA ASP A 75 -5.07 -3.98 -8.49
C ASP A 75 -5.12 -4.34 -9.98
N GLN A 76 -4.08 -5.00 -10.50
CA GLN A 76 -4.08 -5.51 -11.88
C GLN A 76 -5.19 -6.55 -12.11
N VAL A 77 -5.39 -7.45 -11.16
CA VAL A 77 -6.49 -8.43 -11.20
C VAL A 77 -7.84 -7.72 -11.25
N ASP A 78 -8.08 -6.75 -10.37
CA ASP A 78 -9.36 -6.03 -10.32
C ASP A 78 -9.62 -5.24 -11.60
N HIS A 79 -8.59 -4.57 -12.12
CA HIS A 79 -8.70 -3.87 -13.39
C HIS A 79 -9.07 -4.83 -14.53
N SER A 80 -8.37 -5.95 -14.64
CA SER A 80 -8.62 -6.92 -15.70
C SER A 80 -9.97 -7.65 -15.54
N LEU A 81 -10.47 -7.83 -14.31
CA LEU A 81 -11.78 -8.39 -14.05
C LEU A 81 -12.93 -7.40 -14.27
N SER A 82 -12.67 -6.10 -14.33
CA SER A 82 -13.69 -5.08 -14.60
C SER A 82 -14.19 -5.13 -16.05
N THR A 83 -13.44 -5.77 -16.93
CA THR A 83 -13.74 -6.01 -18.34
C THR A 83 -13.81 -7.51 -18.61
N SER A 84 -14.48 -7.93 -19.69
CA SER A 84 -14.81 -9.33 -19.94
C SER A 84 -14.12 -9.93 -21.18
N SER A 85 -13.17 -9.21 -21.78
CA SER A 85 -12.50 -9.70 -22.98
C SER A 85 -11.62 -10.93 -22.70
N ALA A 86 -11.33 -11.73 -23.74
CA ALA A 86 -10.38 -12.84 -23.64
C ALA A 86 -8.97 -12.37 -23.26
N TRP A 87 -8.57 -11.15 -23.67
CA TRP A 87 -7.29 -10.55 -23.30
C TRP A 87 -7.24 -10.18 -21.83
N ASP A 88 -8.33 -9.67 -21.25
CA ASP A 88 -8.42 -9.34 -19.83
C ASP A 88 -8.40 -10.60 -18.97
N SER A 89 -9.08 -11.66 -19.41
CA SER A 89 -9.00 -12.98 -18.76
C SER A 89 -7.56 -13.52 -18.76
N ARG A 90 -6.82 -13.34 -19.87
CA ARG A 90 -5.40 -13.68 -19.96
C ARG A 90 -4.57 -12.87 -18.98
N ASN A 91 -4.77 -11.55 -18.93
CA ASN A 91 -4.04 -10.66 -18.01
C ASN A 91 -4.31 -11.02 -16.54
N THR A 92 -5.56 -11.34 -16.20
CA THR A 92 -5.94 -11.83 -14.86
C THR A 92 -5.16 -13.09 -14.48
N ILE A 93 -5.03 -14.07 -15.40
CA ILE A 93 -4.26 -15.30 -15.14
C ILE A 93 -2.77 -14.97 -14.95
N VAL A 94 -2.19 -14.07 -15.75
CA VAL A 94 -0.80 -13.66 -15.60
C VAL A 94 -0.57 -13.04 -14.21
N ALA A 95 -1.40 -12.08 -13.81
CA ALA A 95 -1.31 -11.46 -12.49
C ALA A 95 -1.48 -12.49 -11.36
N LEU A 96 -2.41 -13.45 -11.51
CA LEU A 96 -2.60 -14.56 -10.58
C LEU A 96 -1.35 -15.46 -10.45
N LEU A 97 -0.68 -15.76 -11.56
CA LEU A 97 0.58 -16.50 -11.56
C LEU A 97 1.70 -15.74 -10.84
N ASP A 98 1.76 -14.43 -11.01
CA ASP A 98 2.73 -13.57 -10.32
C ASP A 98 2.45 -13.50 -8.81
N ILE A 99 1.17 -13.50 -8.39
CA ILE A 99 0.80 -13.64 -6.96
C ILE A 99 1.25 -15.00 -6.43
N LEU A 100 1.00 -16.09 -7.15
CA LEU A 100 1.46 -17.44 -6.77
C LEU A 100 2.99 -17.49 -6.62
N GLN A 101 3.73 -16.85 -7.52
CA GLN A 101 5.19 -16.79 -7.47
C GLN A 101 5.66 -15.96 -6.27
N THR A 102 5.10 -14.78 -6.06
CA THR A 102 5.44 -13.90 -4.94
C THR A 102 5.16 -14.57 -3.58
N THR A 103 4.13 -15.39 -3.50
CA THR A 103 3.73 -16.13 -2.30
C THR A 103 4.41 -17.50 -2.17
N ASN A 104 5.31 -17.88 -3.07
CA ASN A 104 6.05 -19.14 -3.03
C ASN A 104 7.24 -19.11 -2.04
N ARG A 105 6.98 -18.57 -0.84
CA ARG A 105 7.94 -18.44 0.25
C ARG A 105 7.36 -19.10 1.50
N ALA A 106 8.11 -20.03 2.06
CA ALA A 106 7.66 -20.77 3.24
C ALA A 106 7.54 -19.89 4.50
N ASP A 107 8.27 -18.76 4.55
CA ASP A 107 8.33 -17.83 5.67
C ASP A 107 7.25 -16.76 5.65
N LEU A 108 6.55 -16.56 4.52
CA LEU A 108 5.58 -15.46 4.36
C LEU A 108 4.47 -15.49 5.42
N LYS A 109 3.90 -16.67 5.71
CA LYS A 109 2.90 -16.84 6.77
C LYS A 109 3.44 -16.36 8.12
N THR A 110 4.67 -16.78 8.46
CA THR A 110 5.30 -16.42 9.73
C THR A 110 5.62 -14.93 9.79
N GLU A 111 6.04 -14.32 8.69
CA GLU A 111 6.29 -12.88 8.58
C GLU A 111 5.01 -12.08 8.78
N ILE A 112 3.89 -12.51 8.19
CA ILE A 112 2.59 -11.88 8.34
C ILE A 112 2.11 -11.94 9.80
N ILE A 113 2.17 -13.11 10.43
CA ILE A 113 1.74 -13.25 11.83
C ILE A 113 2.59 -12.35 12.75
N LYS A 114 3.91 -12.34 12.58
CA LYS A 114 4.80 -11.45 13.34
C LYS A 114 4.48 -9.97 13.13
N GLU A 115 4.04 -9.60 11.91
CA GLU A 115 3.65 -8.22 11.65
C GLU A 115 2.36 -7.86 12.36
N PHE A 116 1.36 -8.74 12.38
CA PHE A 116 0.14 -8.52 13.14
C PHE A 116 0.39 -8.46 14.64
N ASP A 117 1.27 -9.31 15.18
CA ASP A 117 1.68 -9.24 16.60
C ASP A 117 2.31 -7.89 16.92
N ARG A 118 3.18 -7.39 16.04
CA ARG A 118 3.84 -6.09 16.17
C ARG A 118 2.82 -4.94 16.12
N LEU A 119 1.91 -4.95 15.15
CA LEU A 119 0.84 -3.96 15.02
C LEU A 119 -0.08 -3.95 16.25
N SER A 120 -0.50 -5.12 16.71
CA SER A 120 -1.32 -5.25 17.92
C SER A 120 -0.61 -4.70 19.15
N ALA A 121 0.68 -5.00 19.32
CA ALA A 121 1.48 -4.49 20.42
C ALA A 121 1.62 -2.95 20.39
N ASN A 122 1.69 -2.35 19.22
CA ASN A 122 1.76 -0.90 19.05
C ASN A 122 0.40 -0.21 19.25
N LEU A 123 -0.69 -0.86 18.85
CA LEU A 123 -2.05 -0.31 18.95
C LEU A 123 -2.68 -0.50 20.34
N ALA A 124 -2.41 -1.62 21.02
CA ALA A 124 -3.04 -1.94 22.31
C ALA A 124 -2.88 -0.85 23.42
N PRO A 125 -1.72 -0.18 23.58
CA PRO A 125 -1.57 0.88 24.59
C PRO A 125 -2.50 2.07 24.37
N LEU A 126 -2.95 2.31 23.13
CA LEU A 126 -3.82 3.42 22.77
C LEU A 126 -5.24 3.28 23.31
N SER A 127 -5.64 2.07 23.76
CA SER A 127 -6.91 1.85 24.45
C SER A 127 -7.06 2.67 25.74
N LYS A 128 -5.95 3.17 26.29
CA LYS A 128 -5.92 4.00 27.50
C LYS A 128 -5.95 5.51 27.20
N SER A 129 -5.86 5.93 25.95
CA SER A 129 -5.87 7.33 25.56
C SER A 129 -7.31 7.84 25.42
N PRO A 130 -7.69 8.93 26.11
CA PRO A 130 -9.04 9.48 26.04
C PRO A 130 -9.35 10.16 24.69
N ASP A 131 -8.31 10.54 23.93
CA ASP A 131 -8.44 11.32 22.71
C ASP A 131 -8.62 10.43 21.45
N ILE A 132 -8.71 9.11 21.64
CA ILE A 132 -8.81 8.14 20.55
C ILE A 132 -10.22 7.54 20.50
N ASP A 133 -10.75 7.41 19.28
CA ASP A 133 -11.98 6.65 19.05
C ASP A 133 -11.77 5.17 19.41
N GLN A 134 -12.19 4.85 20.64
CA GLN A 134 -12.08 3.51 21.20
C GLN A 134 -12.87 2.47 20.41
N HIS A 135 -13.94 2.88 19.72
CA HIS A 135 -14.75 1.96 18.91
C HIS A 135 -14.02 1.57 17.63
N ALA A 136 -13.40 2.53 16.95
CA ALA A 136 -12.62 2.27 15.75
C ALA A 136 -11.36 1.46 16.08
N LEU A 137 -10.66 1.78 17.19
CA LEU A 137 -9.51 1.00 17.65
C LEU A 137 -9.86 -0.46 17.92
N ARG A 138 -10.98 -0.72 18.61
CA ARG A 138 -11.43 -2.09 18.88
C ARG A 138 -11.70 -2.85 17.58
N ARG A 139 -12.38 -2.24 16.61
CA ARG A 139 -12.63 -2.89 15.31
C ARG A 139 -11.34 -3.32 14.64
N ILE A 140 -10.34 -2.43 14.60
CA ILE A 140 -9.03 -2.76 14.01
C ILE A 140 -8.36 -3.92 14.74
N LEU A 141 -8.38 -3.92 16.07
CA LEU A 141 -7.79 -5.01 16.87
C LEU A 141 -8.56 -6.33 16.68
N ASP A 142 -9.89 -6.27 16.59
CA ASP A 142 -10.73 -7.44 16.31
C ASP A 142 -10.47 -7.99 14.90
N ASP A 143 -10.34 -7.12 13.90
CA ASP A 143 -10.00 -7.51 12.51
C ASP A 143 -8.62 -8.18 12.45
N ILE A 144 -7.62 -7.61 13.12
CA ILE A 144 -6.28 -8.23 13.23
C ILE A 144 -6.40 -9.61 13.89
N GLN A 145 -7.11 -9.72 15.00
CA GLN A 145 -7.26 -10.99 15.71
C GLN A 145 -7.95 -12.06 14.85
N GLN A 146 -8.99 -11.69 14.10
CA GLN A 146 -9.67 -12.59 13.18
C GLN A 146 -8.74 -13.08 12.06
N LEU A 147 -7.98 -12.17 11.45
CA LEU A 147 -7.02 -12.52 10.40
C LEU A 147 -5.93 -13.45 10.96
N VAL A 148 -5.37 -13.17 12.14
CA VAL A 148 -4.37 -14.03 12.79
C VAL A 148 -4.92 -15.44 13.02
N GLN A 149 -6.17 -15.58 13.50
CA GLN A 149 -6.81 -16.89 13.67
C GLN A 149 -6.95 -17.63 12.33
N GLN A 150 -7.34 -16.94 11.26
CA GLN A 150 -7.43 -17.54 9.93
C GLN A 150 -6.05 -17.96 9.41
N TRP A 151 -5.01 -17.15 9.64
CA TRP A 151 -3.63 -17.52 9.29
C TRP A 151 -3.14 -18.75 10.07
N HIS A 152 -3.47 -18.87 11.35
CA HIS A 152 -3.12 -20.06 12.13
C HIS A 152 -3.82 -21.32 11.62
N SER A 153 -5.08 -21.21 11.21
CA SER A 153 -5.86 -22.36 10.67
C SER A 153 -5.50 -22.72 9.23
N LEU A 154 -4.76 -21.87 8.51
CA LEU A 154 -4.29 -22.19 7.17
C LEU A 154 -3.24 -23.31 7.23
N HIS A 155 -3.54 -24.46 6.62
CA HIS A 155 -2.61 -25.57 6.46
C HIS A 155 -1.99 -25.54 5.05
N GLY A 156 -0.68 -25.76 4.95
CA GLY A 156 0.03 -25.77 3.68
C GLY A 156 0.39 -24.37 3.19
N LEU A 157 0.62 -24.26 1.88
CA LEU A 157 0.91 -23.01 1.20
C LEU A 157 -0.37 -22.25 0.84
N ILE A 158 -0.25 -20.94 0.66
CA ILE A 158 -1.33 -20.11 0.14
C ILE A 158 -1.72 -20.61 -1.24
N ALA A 159 -3.04 -20.75 -1.47
CA ALA A 159 -3.63 -21.23 -2.73
C ALA A 159 -3.06 -22.59 -3.18
N GLN A 160 -3.00 -23.56 -2.26
CA GLN A 160 -2.46 -24.90 -2.55
C GLN A 160 -3.21 -25.59 -3.70
N ASN A 161 -4.55 -25.54 -3.72
CA ASN A 161 -5.33 -26.17 -4.78
C ASN A 161 -5.01 -25.60 -6.17
N LEU A 162 -4.71 -24.29 -6.21
CA LEU A 162 -4.36 -23.65 -7.47
C LEU A 162 -2.93 -23.99 -7.90
N ARG A 163 -2.01 -24.21 -6.94
CA ARG A 163 -0.65 -24.71 -7.20
C ARG A 163 -0.65 -26.12 -7.76
N ASP A 164 -1.59 -26.94 -7.35
CA ASP A 164 -1.75 -28.32 -7.81
C ASP A 164 -2.61 -28.45 -9.08
N ASN A 165 -3.15 -27.33 -9.56
CA ASN A 165 -3.99 -27.29 -10.75
C ASN A 165 -3.16 -27.43 -12.03
N GLU A 166 -3.37 -28.53 -12.79
CA GLU A 166 -2.60 -28.84 -14.01
C GLU A 166 -2.78 -27.79 -15.12
N PHE A 167 -3.99 -27.22 -15.27
CA PHE A 167 -4.27 -26.18 -16.25
C PHE A 167 -3.44 -24.93 -15.96
N ILE A 168 -3.46 -24.45 -14.71
CA ILE A 168 -2.69 -23.29 -14.26
C ILE A 168 -1.18 -23.57 -14.38
N ASN A 169 -0.73 -24.76 -14.02
CA ASN A 169 0.66 -25.16 -14.12
C ASN A 169 1.16 -25.20 -15.58
N SER A 170 0.33 -25.66 -16.53
CA SER A 170 0.67 -25.65 -17.95
C SER A 170 0.89 -24.24 -18.48
N ILE A 171 0.04 -23.29 -18.08
CA ILE A 171 0.17 -21.87 -18.45
C ILE A 171 1.43 -21.28 -17.82
N ARG A 172 1.66 -21.54 -16.51
CA ARG A 172 2.82 -21.05 -15.78
C ARG A 172 4.15 -21.42 -16.46
N GLN A 173 4.27 -22.67 -16.92
CA GLN A 173 5.49 -23.15 -17.60
C GLN A 173 5.77 -22.41 -18.92
N ARG A 174 4.72 -21.96 -19.61
CA ARG A 174 4.83 -21.29 -20.91
C ARG A 174 4.91 -19.77 -20.83
N CYS A 175 4.37 -19.16 -19.78
CA CYS A 175 4.45 -17.70 -19.57
C CYS A 175 5.89 -17.18 -19.51
N ALA A 176 6.87 -18.00 -19.12
CA ALA A 176 8.28 -17.64 -19.10
C ALA A 176 8.90 -17.54 -20.53
N VAL A 177 8.23 -18.09 -21.55
CA VAL A 177 8.68 -18.07 -22.93
C VAL A 177 8.02 -16.91 -23.67
N PRO A 178 8.75 -16.01 -24.32
CA PRO A 178 8.15 -14.96 -25.13
C PRO A 178 7.20 -15.53 -26.19
N GLY A 179 5.90 -15.10 -26.14
CA GLY A 179 4.86 -15.64 -27.02
C GLY A 179 4.39 -17.06 -26.69
N GLY A 180 4.91 -17.71 -25.65
CA GLY A 180 4.64 -19.10 -25.28
C GLY A 180 3.21 -19.42 -24.82
N THR A 181 2.33 -18.40 -24.75
CA THR A 181 0.90 -18.58 -24.50
C THR A 181 0.04 -18.51 -25.78
N SER A 182 0.67 -18.75 -26.94
CA SER A 182 -0.04 -18.84 -28.21
C SER A 182 -0.95 -20.08 -28.28
N ASP A 183 -1.84 -20.08 -29.24
CA ASP A 183 -2.84 -21.13 -29.42
C ASP A 183 -2.22 -22.52 -29.73
N PHE A 184 -1.13 -22.54 -30.50
CA PHE A 184 -0.43 -23.78 -30.83
C PHE A 184 0.42 -24.31 -29.66
N ASP A 185 0.93 -23.44 -28.78
CA ASP A 185 1.68 -23.84 -27.57
C ASP A 185 0.77 -24.34 -26.44
N LEU A 186 -0.41 -23.71 -26.28
CA LEU A 186 -1.39 -23.98 -25.23
C LEU A 186 -2.81 -24.14 -25.81
N PRO A 187 -3.12 -25.23 -26.55
CA PRO A 187 -4.43 -25.42 -27.16
C PRO A 187 -5.58 -25.43 -26.14
N LEU A 188 -5.36 -26.01 -24.96
CA LEU A 188 -6.37 -26.02 -23.88
C LEU A 188 -6.66 -24.61 -23.36
N PHE A 189 -5.63 -23.79 -23.19
CA PHE A 189 -5.81 -22.39 -22.78
C PHE A 189 -6.50 -21.57 -23.86
N HIS A 190 -6.16 -21.79 -25.13
CA HIS A 190 -6.87 -21.19 -26.26
C HIS A 190 -8.35 -21.56 -26.24
N CYS A 191 -8.71 -22.83 -26.08
CA CYS A 191 -10.09 -23.30 -25.96
C CYS A 191 -10.80 -22.64 -24.77
N TRP A 192 -10.15 -22.55 -23.62
CA TRP A 192 -10.69 -21.89 -22.43
C TRP A 192 -10.98 -20.39 -22.68
N LEU A 193 -10.11 -19.69 -23.39
CA LEU A 193 -10.29 -18.28 -23.75
C LEU A 193 -11.48 -18.04 -24.72
N GLN A 194 -11.92 -19.07 -25.46
CA GLN A 194 -13.08 -19.00 -26.34
C GLN A 194 -14.41 -19.30 -25.61
N GLN A 195 -14.37 -19.68 -24.32
CA GLN A 195 -15.59 -19.89 -23.56
C GLN A 195 -16.37 -18.58 -23.37
N PRO A 196 -17.68 -18.64 -23.07
CA PRO A 196 -18.48 -17.46 -22.71
C PRO A 196 -17.85 -16.66 -21.57
N ASP A 197 -17.98 -15.34 -21.62
CA ASP A 197 -17.38 -14.43 -20.64
C ASP A 197 -17.76 -14.76 -19.20
N ASP A 198 -19.05 -15.03 -18.97
CA ASP A 198 -19.56 -15.38 -17.63
C ASP A 198 -18.91 -16.65 -17.07
N ALA A 199 -18.65 -17.64 -17.90
CA ALA A 199 -18.00 -18.88 -17.49
C ALA A 199 -16.53 -18.62 -17.07
N ARG A 200 -15.79 -17.86 -17.90
CA ARG A 200 -14.41 -17.46 -17.57
C ARG A 200 -14.34 -16.63 -16.29
N GLN A 201 -15.21 -15.63 -16.18
CA GLN A 201 -15.30 -14.76 -15.01
C GLN A 201 -15.61 -15.54 -13.72
N ALA A 202 -16.55 -16.50 -13.79
CA ALA A 202 -16.90 -17.33 -12.63
C ALA A 202 -15.70 -18.19 -12.18
N GLU A 203 -14.93 -18.73 -13.11
CA GLU A 203 -13.77 -19.55 -12.82
C GLU A 203 -12.62 -18.71 -12.24
N LEU A 204 -12.32 -17.55 -12.84
CA LEU A 204 -11.33 -16.61 -12.31
C LEU A 204 -11.65 -16.17 -10.89
N LYS A 205 -12.91 -15.80 -10.61
CA LYS A 205 -13.37 -15.44 -9.27
C LYS A 205 -13.24 -16.59 -8.28
N ARG A 206 -13.47 -17.83 -8.72
CA ARG A 206 -13.29 -19.03 -7.89
C ARG A 206 -11.82 -19.21 -7.50
N TRP A 207 -10.88 -19.05 -8.43
CA TRP A 207 -9.45 -19.14 -8.17
C TRP A 207 -8.97 -18.03 -7.24
N LEU A 208 -9.47 -16.81 -7.41
CA LEU A 208 -9.10 -15.66 -6.59
C LEU A 208 -9.57 -15.75 -5.14
N LYS A 209 -10.62 -16.52 -4.86
CA LYS A 209 -11.06 -16.77 -3.46
C LYS A 209 -9.96 -17.40 -2.60
N GLU A 210 -9.05 -18.16 -3.19
CA GLU A 210 -7.94 -18.76 -2.44
C GLU A 210 -6.94 -17.72 -1.92
N PHE A 211 -6.96 -16.51 -2.46
CA PHE A 211 -6.12 -15.39 -2.02
C PHE A 211 -6.86 -14.37 -1.13
N GLU A 212 -8.12 -14.58 -0.81
CA GLU A 212 -8.92 -13.60 -0.08
C GLU A 212 -8.34 -13.24 1.30
N LEU A 213 -7.83 -14.25 2.02
CA LEU A 213 -7.15 -14.04 3.29
C LEU A 213 -5.90 -13.18 3.13
N LEU A 214 -5.08 -13.49 2.13
CA LEU A 214 -3.88 -12.72 1.81
C LEU A 214 -4.21 -11.28 1.42
N ARG A 215 -5.22 -11.10 0.57
CA ARG A 215 -5.66 -9.78 0.10
C ARG A 215 -6.10 -8.90 1.26
N LYS A 216 -7.02 -9.36 2.11
CA LYS A 216 -7.46 -8.64 3.31
C LYS A 216 -6.30 -8.29 4.24
N THR A 217 -5.32 -9.19 4.33
CA THR A 217 -4.10 -8.96 5.12
C THR A 217 -3.27 -7.83 4.55
N VAL A 218 -3.02 -7.84 3.23
CA VAL A 218 -2.24 -6.81 2.53
C VAL A 218 -2.91 -5.45 2.66
N GLU A 219 -4.21 -5.39 2.41
CA GLU A 219 -5.02 -4.17 2.50
C GLU A 219 -4.96 -3.58 3.91
N LEU A 220 -5.23 -4.37 4.94
CA LEU A 220 -5.22 -3.88 6.33
C LEU A 220 -3.83 -3.39 6.78
N ILE A 221 -2.78 -4.16 6.51
CA ILE A 221 -1.42 -3.78 6.94
C ILE A 221 -0.97 -2.50 6.23
N LEU A 222 -1.17 -2.38 4.91
CA LEU A 222 -0.76 -1.21 4.16
C LEU A 222 -1.60 0.03 4.50
N GLU A 223 -2.90 -0.12 4.76
CA GLU A 223 -3.75 0.96 5.26
C GLU A 223 -3.21 1.49 6.59
N LEU A 224 -2.95 0.61 7.57
CA LEU A 224 -2.41 1.00 8.86
C LEU A 224 -1.04 1.70 8.75
N ILE A 225 -0.17 1.23 7.86
CA ILE A 225 1.12 1.87 7.60
C ILE A 225 0.91 3.26 6.99
N ARG A 226 0.09 3.40 5.96
CA ARG A 226 -0.15 4.68 5.26
C ARG A 226 -0.77 5.73 6.15
N GLU A 227 -1.65 5.32 7.03
CA GLU A 227 -2.35 6.22 7.95
C GLU A 227 -1.57 6.47 9.25
N SER A 228 -0.39 5.85 9.44
CA SER A 228 0.40 5.97 10.66
C SER A 228 1.11 7.31 10.86
N ALA A 229 1.04 8.27 9.90
CA ALA A 229 1.78 9.51 9.99
C ALA A 229 1.03 10.70 9.37
N ARG A 230 1.27 11.89 9.93
CA ARG A 230 0.73 13.13 9.38
C ARG A 230 1.59 13.65 8.23
N PRO A 231 0.96 14.12 7.14
CA PRO A 231 1.67 14.76 6.04
C PRO A 231 2.28 16.09 6.49
N LYS A 232 3.48 16.42 5.96
CA LYS A 232 4.20 17.66 6.19
C LYS A 232 4.47 18.35 4.86
N HIS A 233 4.12 19.63 4.75
CA HIS A 233 4.46 20.45 3.60
C HIS A 233 5.92 20.90 3.69
N LEU A 234 6.69 20.65 2.66
CA LEU A 234 8.13 20.90 2.59
C LEU A 234 8.50 21.42 1.19
N THR A 235 9.64 22.06 1.11
CA THR A 235 10.24 22.51 -0.17
C THR A 235 11.58 21.84 -0.38
N ALA A 236 11.78 21.24 -1.55
CA ALA A 236 13.05 20.67 -2.00
C ALA A 236 13.81 21.73 -2.81
N HIS A 237 14.86 22.31 -2.24
CA HIS A 237 15.66 23.35 -2.89
C HIS A 237 16.50 22.76 -4.04
N GLY A 238 16.37 23.35 -5.25
CA GLY A 238 17.00 22.83 -6.45
C GLY A 238 16.62 21.37 -6.75
N GLY A 239 15.37 21.00 -6.45
CA GLY A 239 14.85 19.66 -6.67
C GLY A 239 15.46 18.57 -5.77
N PHE A 240 16.11 18.94 -4.66
CA PHE A 240 16.77 18.00 -3.76
C PHE A 240 16.30 18.19 -2.31
N TYR A 241 15.94 17.07 -1.68
CA TYR A 241 15.61 17.05 -0.26
C TYR A 241 16.26 15.84 0.41
N GLN A 242 16.84 16.06 1.59
CA GLN A 242 17.42 15.00 2.40
C GLN A 242 17.07 15.19 3.88
N GLN A 243 16.70 14.09 4.53
CA GLN A 243 16.38 14.07 5.96
C GLN A 243 17.06 12.88 6.63
N PRO A 244 17.72 13.07 7.80
CA PRO A 244 18.15 11.95 8.64
C PRO A 244 16.91 11.24 9.21
N LEU A 245 16.99 9.92 9.37
CA LEU A 245 15.99 9.11 10.05
C LEU A 245 16.51 8.73 11.44
N ASP A 246 15.64 8.80 12.42
CA ASP A 246 15.93 8.22 13.73
C ASP A 246 15.97 6.69 13.62
N THR A 247 17.14 6.13 13.90
CA THR A 247 17.37 4.68 13.83
C THR A 247 16.56 3.87 14.84
N ASN A 248 16.02 4.53 15.87
CA ASN A 248 15.17 3.89 16.88
C ASN A 248 13.69 3.88 16.48
N ALA A 249 13.29 4.72 15.52
CA ALA A 249 11.93 4.75 15.02
C ALA A 249 11.71 3.68 13.93
N PRO A 250 10.64 2.88 14.00
CA PRO A 250 10.38 1.79 13.06
C PRO A 250 9.77 2.30 11.75
N PHE A 251 10.52 3.08 10.98
CA PHE A 251 10.06 3.56 9.68
C PHE A 251 9.74 2.41 8.74
N GLN A 252 8.54 2.42 8.16
CA GLN A 252 8.02 1.40 7.27
C GLN A 252 8.04 1.86 5.81
N MET A 253 7.62 3.11 5.56
CA MET A 253 7.40 3.64 4.23
C MET A 253 7.59 5.16 4.23
N ILE A 254 8.06 5.70 3.12
CA ILE A 254 8.08 7.13 2.81
C ILE A 254 7.07 7.39 1.71
N ARG A 255 6.22 8.41 1.87
CA ARG A 255 5.27 8.86 0.86
C ARG A 255 5.57 10.30 0.49
N VAL A 256 5.68 10.55 -0.80
CA VAL A 256 5.88 11.87 -1.38
C VAL A 256 4.69 12.15 -2.29
N LYS A 257 4.02 13.29 -2.07
CA LYS A 257 2.87 13.70 -2.84
C LYS A 257 3.18 15.02 -3.52
N ILE A 258 2.94 15.10 -4.82
CA ILE A 258 3.09 16.31 -5.65
C ILE A 258 1.89 16.45 -6.58
N PRO A 259 1.57 17.68 -7.06
CA PRO A 259 0.55 17.88 -8.09
C PRO A 259 0.90 17.13 -9.38
N ALA A 260 -0.10 16.54 -10.04
CA ALA A 260 0.11 15.75 -11.26
C ALA A 260 0.63 16.60 -12.44
N ASP A 261 0.34 17.89 -12.44
CA ASP A 261 0.77 18.86 -13.47
C ASP A 261 2.10 19.55 -13.14
N SER A 262 2.79 19.11 -12.08
CA SER A 262 4.05 19.70 -11.62
C SER A 262 5.19 19.67 -12.65
N GLY A 263 5.11 18.78 -13.65
CA GLY A 263 6.19 18.56 -14.62
C GLY A 263 7.39 17.75 -14.06
N TYR A 264 7.28 17.25 -12.85
CA TYR A 264 8.31 16.47 -12.16
C TYR A 264 7.80 15.10 -11.74
N TYR A 265 8.75 14.19 -11.49
CA TYR A 265 8.50 12.96 -10.74
C TYR A 265 9.52 12.83 -9.61
N ALA A 266 9.14 12.10 -8.55
CA ALA A 266 10.00 11.93 -7.38
C ALA A 266 10.76 10.59 -7.43
N GLU A 267 12.09 10.66 -7.34
CA GLU A 267 12.93 9.50 -7.05
C GLU A 267 13.26 9.49 -5.55
N ILE A 268 12.79 8.46 -4.85
CA ILE A 268 12.97 8.33 -3.42
C ILE A 268 14.00 7.22 -3.16
N SER A 269 15.07 7.56 -2.45
CA SER A 269 16.04 6.61 -1.93
C SER A 269 15.99 6.62 -0.42
N GLY A 270 15.65 5.47 0.17
CA GLY A 270 15.55 5.30 1.60
C GLY A 270 16.54 4.26 2.11
N GLY A 271 17.27 4.61 3.15
CA GLY A 271 18.15 3.71 3.87
C GLY A 271 17.89 3.77 5.38
N LYS A 272 18.66 3.02 6.16
CA LYS A 272 18.51 2.93 7.62
C LYS A 272 18.67 4.27 8.35
N HIS A 273 19.47 5.19 7.80
CA HIS A 273 19.91 6.41 8.50
C HIS A 273 19.36 7.69 7.87
N ARG A 274 18.92 7.65 6.64
CA ARG A 274 18.47 8.83 5.90
C ARG A 274 17.56 8.48 4.75
N ILE A 275 16.74 9.44 4.36
CA ILE A 275 16.03 9.47 3.09
C ILE A 275 16.59 10.58 2.22
N THR A 276 16.56 10.35 0.92
CA THR A 276 16.89 11.33 -0.11
C THR A 276 15.78 11.31 -1.15
N ILE A 277 15.29 12.48 -1.51
CA ILE A 277 14.28 12.68 -2.53
C ILE A 277 14.87 13.60 -3.59
N ARG A 278 14.79 13.19 -4.86
CA ARG A 278 15.18 13.97 -6.02
C ARG A 278 13.96 14.18 -6.90
N PHE A 279 13.71 15.40 -7.29
CA PHE A 279 12.68 15.71 -8.25
C PHE A 279 13.31 15.81 -9.63
N MET A 280 12.86 14.95 -10.52
CA MET A 280 13.41 14.77 -11.85
C MET A 280 12.45 15.36 -12.87
N ASN A 281 12.98 16.05 -13.88
CA ASN A 281 12.16 16.57 -14.97
C ASN A 281 11.61 15.40 -15.81
N ILE A 282 10.33 15.51 -16.21
CA ILE A 282 9.74 14.55 -17.14
C ILE A 282 10.36 14.83 -18.52
N ALA A 283 11.22 13.93 -18.99
CA ALA A 283 11.81 13.97 -20.32
C ALA A 283 11.38 12.72 -21.08
N THR A 284 10.75 12.90 -22.21
CA THR A 284 10.41 11.81 -23.16
C THR A 284 11.59 11.44 -24.04
N ASP A 285 12.46 12.42 -24.31
CA ASP A 285 13.65 12.28 -25.13
C ASP A 285 14.90 12.63 -24.31
N GLY A 286 15.79 11.66 -24.13
CA GLY A 286 17.04 11.87 -23.41
C GLY A 286 17.07 11.32 -21.97
N ARG A 287 18.11 11.66 -21.22
CA ARG A 287 18.24 11.25 -19.82
C ARG A 287 17.47 12.23 -18.94
N PRO A 288 16.58 11.75 -18.07
CA PRO A 288 15.96 12.60 -17.07
C PRO A 288 17.05 13.26 -16.20
N GLY A 289 16.94 14.58 -16.01
CA GLY A 289 17.82 15.35 -15.13
C GLY A 289 17.09 15.82 -13.89
N GLN A 290 17.81 16.01 -12.79
CA GLN A 290 17.26 16.65 -11.60
C GLN A 290 16.89 18.09 -11.96
N THR A 291 15.74 18.58 -11.49
CA THR A 291 15.38 19.99 -11.66
C THR A 291 16.26 20.90 -10.81
N GLU A 292 16.56 22.09 -11.34
CA GLU A 292 17.24 23.15 -10.57
C GLU A 292 16.26 24.06 -9.83
N GLN A 293 14.96 23.85 -10.03
CA GLN A 293 13.91 24.65 -9.39
C GLN A 293 13.58 24.11 -8.00
N ASP A 294 13.09 25.00 -7.15
CA ASP A 294 12.50 24.61 -5.88
C ASP A 294 11.16 23.91 -6.12
N VAL A 295 10.94 22.79 -5.44
CA VAL A 295 9.73 21.98 -5.59
C VAL A 295 9.02 21.84 -4.24
N ASP A 296 7.80 22.35 -4.17
CA ASP A 296 6.93 22.14 -3.01
C ASP A 296 6.30 20.75 -3.09
N PHE A 297 6.33 20.02 -1.98
CA PHE A 297 5.80 18.67 -1.89
C PHE A 297 5.28 18.35 -0.49
N ILE A 298 4.53 17.27 -0.39
CA ILE A 298 4.06 16.77 0.89
C ILE A 298 4.79 15.47 1.21
N LEU A 299 5.44 15.43 2.38
CA LEU A 299 6.16 14.26 2.88
C LEU A 299 5.37 13.59 3.99
N THR A 300 5.21 12.28 3.91
CA THR A 300 4.66 11.45 4.98
C THR A 300 5.67 10.35 5.33
N ASN A 301 6.17 10.36 6.54
CA ASN A 301 7.09 9.35 7.06
C ASN A 301 6.29 8.33 7.86
N CYS A 302 5.89 7.22 7.25
CA CYS A 302 5.04 6.20 7.88
C CYS A 302 5.84 5.37 8.87
N VAL A 303 5.44 5.44 10.14
CA VAL A 303 6.11 4.83 11.28
C VAL A 303 5.06 4.16 12.17
N ILE A 304 5.08 2.87 12.28
CA ILE A 304 4.17 2.12 13.14
C ILE A 304 4.84 0.85 13.67
#